data_5c88cbc1677d4a8f0ae76e9cf950f10a
#
_entry.id   5c88cbc1677d4a8f0ae76e9cf950f10a
#
_cell.length_a   1.000
_cell.length_b   1.000
_cell.length_c   1.000
_cell.angle_alpha   90.00
_cell.angle_beta   90.00
_cell.angle_gamma   90.00
#
_symmetry.space_group_name_H-M   'P 1'
#
loop_
_entity.id
_entity.type
_entity.pdbx_description
1 polymer ?
#
loop_
_entity_poly.entity_id
_entity_poly.type
_entity_poly.pdbx_seq_one_letter_code
_entity_poly.pdbx_strand_id
1 'polypeptide(L)'
;MLEELLKSNKCFKLVCGAGNEDAIEVEKLVALYSAAGCKFFDLSAKPEIVDAAKRGLRGKDAFLCVSVGIKGDPHVRKACIDGEKCVGCHKCEEICPQKAIKNCKMIVHSQPALNETAETTSPRPLLAVRCIGCGKCYSVCSHNAISFISENKDLEEVLPQLIEKGIDCIELHAMGEDDLEVFEKWNYINKIYDGMLSICTARGHLSEEKMIERIKSMIAKRKDYLTIVQADGYPMSGGKDD
;
A
#
# COMPACT_ATOMS: atom_id res chain seq x y z
N MET A 1 -3.41 22.67 10.49
CA MET A 1 -2.96 21.29 10.82
C MET A 1 -3.82 20.27 10.06
N LEU A 2 -3.41 19.00 9.93
CA LEU A 2 -4.21 17.96 9.24
C LEU A 2 -5.61 17.81 9.86
N GLU A 3 -5.69 17.87 11.18
CA GLU A 3 -6.96 17.85 11.91
C GLU A 3 -7.93 18.95 11.45
N GLU A 4 -7.46 20.17 11.26
CA GLU A 4 -8.30 21.28 10.78
C GLU A 4 -8.78 21.06 9.36
N LEU A 5 -7.93 20.52 8.49
CA LEU A 5 -8.31 20.14 7.14
C LEU A 5 -9.42 19.09 7.15
N LEU A 6 -9.30 18.06 8.00
CA LEU A 6 -10.32 17.01 8.15
C LEU A 6 -11.64 17.58 8.70
N LYS A 7 -11.59 18.43 9.73
CA LYS A 7 -12.77 19.07 10.32
C LYS A 7 -13.47 20.05 9.38
N SER A 8 -12.77 20.57 8.38
CA SER A 8 -13.37 21.51 7.40
C SER A 8 -14.36 20.86 6.45
N ASN A 9 -14.46 19.53 6.40
CA ASN A 9 -15.21 18.73 5.41
C ASN A 9 -14.82 19.03 3.94
N LYS A 10 -13.64 19.59 3.72
CA LYS A 10 -13.07 19.92 2.40
C LYS A 10 -11.79 19.12 2.11
N CYS A 11 -11.57 18.05 2.88
CA CYS A 11 -10.42 17.18 2.68
C CYS A 11 -10.71 16.18 1.57
N PHE A 12 -9.80 16.14 0.59
CA PHE A 12 -9.69 15.06 -0.36
C PHE A 12 -8.34 14.37 -0.13
N LYS A 13 -8.36 13.07 0.19
CA LYS A 13 -7.18 12.23 0.33
C LYS A 13 -6.94 11.49 -0.99
N LEU A 14 -5.84 11.76 -1.65
CA LEU A 14 -5.43 10.97 -2.81
C LEU A 14 -4.67 9.74 -2.33
N VAL A 15 -5.17 8.56 -2.62
CA VAL A 15 -4.48 7.29 -2.40
C VAL A 15 -3.62 7.00 -3.62
N CYS A 16 -2.30 7.18 -3.49
CA CYS A 16 -1.34 6.77 -4.51
C CYS A 16 -1.15 5.24 -4.54
N GLY A 17 -1.55 4.58 -3.45
CA GLY A 17 -1.57 3.14 -3.27
C GLY A 17 -0.43 2.62 -2.40
N ALA A 18 -0.76 1.82 -1.37
CA ALA A 18 0.20 1.22 -0.44
C ALA A 18 1.23 0.31 -1.15
N GLY A 19 0.86 -0.26 -2.30
CA GLY A 19 1.73 -1.07 -3.13
C GLY A 19 2.35 -0.34 -4.32
N ASN A 20 2.06 0.94 -4.53
CA ASN A 20 2.68 1.71 -5.63
C ASN A 20 4.06 2.21 -5.22
N GLU A 21 5.08 1.62 -5.79
CA GLU A 21 6.49 1.90 -5.51
C GLU A 21 7.21 2.50 -6.73
N ASP A 22 6.46 2.99 -7.72
CA ASP A 22 7.00 3.75 -8.84
C ASP A 22 7.17 5.22 -8.43
N ALA A 23 8.37 5.59 -8.00
CA ALA A 23 8.70 6.94 -7.53
C ALA A 23 8.39 8.02 -8.59
N ILE A 24 8.59 7.72 -9.87
CA ILE A 24 8.32 8.67 -10.97
C ILE A 24 6.81 8.88 -11.12
N GLU A 25 6.03 7.82 -11.02
CA GLU A 25 4.58 7.91 -11.08
C GLU A 25 4.02 8.67 -9.88
N VAL A 26 4.47 8.33 -8.66
CA VAL A 26 4.03 9.01 -7.43
C VAL A 26 4.37 10.50 -7.48
N GLU A 27 5.58 10.89 -7.91
CA GLU A 27 5.96 12.30 -8.07
C GLU A 27 5.00 13.04 -9.02
N LYS A 28 4.66 12.43 -10.15
CA LYS A 28 3.72 13.01 -11.14
C LYS A 28 2.30 13.12 -10.59
N LEU A 29 1.80 12.08 -9.91
CA LEU A 29 0.47 12.09 -9.29
C LEU A 29 0.38 13.19 -8.24
N VAL A 30 1.35 13.28 -7.35
CA VAL A 30 1.38 14.31 -6.32
C VAL A 30 1.47 15.71 -6.95
N ALA A 31 2.30 15.91 -7.97
CA ALA A 31 2.41 17.20 -8.68
C ALA A 31 1.08 17.61 -9.31
N LEU A 32 0.41 16.67 -10.00
CA LEU A 32 -0.87 16.93 -10.68
C LEU A 32 -1.97 17.27 -9.67
N TYR A 33 -2.17 16.41 -8.68
CA TYR A 33 -3.27 16.56 -7.74
C TYR A 33 -3.05 17.71 -6.74
N SER A 34 -1.80 18.00 -6.36
CA SER A 34 -1.50 19.20 -5.55
C SER A 34 -1.77 20.49 -6.33
N ALA A 35 -1.55 20.49 -7.65
CA ALA A 35 -1.93 21.61 -8.51
C ALA A 35 -3.44 21.79 -8.59
N ALA A 36 -4.22 20.71 -8.50
CA ALA A 36 -5.68 20.72 -8.44
C ALA A 36 -6.24 21.04 -7.03
N GLY A 37 -5.37 21.26 -6.02
CA GLY A 37 -5.79 21.62 -4.67
C GLY A 37 -5.87 20.47 -3.66
N CYS A 38 -5.48 19.26 -4.03
CA CYS A 38 -5.36 18.16 -3.07
C CYS A 38 -4.26 18.46 -2.05
N LYS A 39 -4.57 18.24 -0.77
CA LYS A 39 -3.66 18.52 0.35
C LYS A 39 -3.37 17.31 1.23
N PHE A 40 -3.85 16.13 0.89
CA PHE A 40 -3.61 14.92 1.67
C PHE A 40 -3.32 13.74 0.74
N PHE A 41 -2.15 13.13 0.88
CA PHE A 41 -1.66 12.08 0.01
C PHE A 41 -1.30 10.84 0.81
N ASP A 42 -1.74 9.68 0.34
CA ASP A 42 -1.44 8.39 0.92
C ASP A 42 -0.46 7.63 0.03
N LEU A 43 0.62 7.16 0.63
CA LEU A 43 1.81 6.67 -0.03
C LEU A 43 2.19 5.27 0.45
N SER A 44 2.90 4.53 -0.36
CA SER A 44 3.61 3.34 0.10
C SER A 44 4.66 3.71 1.17
N ALA A 45 4.75 2.91 2.22
CA ALA A 45 5.70 3.11 3.32
C ALA A 45 7.15 2.79 2.88
N LYS A 46 7.71 3.64 2.03
CA LYS A 46 9.11 3.60 1.57
C LYS A 46 9.71 5.00 1.55
N PRO A 47 10.94 5.17 2.07
CA PRO A 47 11.61 6.46 2.11
C PRO A 47 11.71 7.16 0.73
N GLU A 48 12.03 6.40 -0.31
CA GLU A 48 12.13 6.91 -1.69
C GLU A 48 10.79 7.39 -2.27
N ILE A 49 9.67 6.82 -1.81
CA ILE A 49 8.33 7.24 -2.24
C ILE A 49 7.91 8.53 -1.53
N VAL A 50 8.25 8.68 -0.25
CA VAL A 50 8.05 9.95 0.48
C VAL A 50 8.87 11.06 -0.15
N ASP A 51 10.14 10.81 -0.52
CA ASP A 51 10.99 11.77 -1.20
C ASP A 51 10.41 12.17 -2.58
N ALA A 52 9.89 11.19 -3.34
CA ALA A 52 9.23 11.46 -4.61
C ALA A 52 7.98 12.33 -4.44
N ALA A 53 7.16 12.05 -3.43
CA ALA A 53 5.99 12.86 -3.11
C ALA A 53 6.38 14.31 -2.76
N LYS A 54 7.42 14.50 -1.94
CA LYS A 54 7.94 15.84 -1.60
C LYS A 54 8.45 16.60 -2.82
N ARG A 55 9.14 15.94 -3.74
CA ARG A 55 9.52 16.58 -5.01
C ARG A 55 8.29 16.98 -5.83
N GLY A 56 7.27 16.11 -5.87
CA GLY A 56 6.01 16.40 -6.56
C GLY A 56 5.24 17.59 -5.98
N LEU A 57 5.30 17.79 -4.67
CA LEU A 57 4.68 18.95 -4.00
C LEU A 57 5.30 20.29 -4.40
N ARG A 58 6.57 20.32 -4.80
CA ARG A 58 7.27 21.56 -5.22
C ARG A 58 7.13 22.69 -4.21
N GLY A 59 7.23 22.37 -2.91
CA GLY A 59 7.11 23.34 -1.82
C GLY A 59 5.68 23.76 -1.46
N LYS A 60 4.65 23.12 -2.03
CA LYS A 60 3.25 23.34 -1.60
C LYS A 60 2.97 22.67 -0.27
N ASP A 61 2.13 23.30 0.55
CA ASP A 61 1.67 22.72 1.80
C ASP A 61 0.70 21.57 1.54
N ALA A 62 1.09 20.41 2.00
CA ALA A 62 0.26 19.20 1.98
C ALA A 62 0.71 18.23 3.08
N PHE A 63 -0.15 17.29 3.39
CA PHE A 63 0.05 16.25 4.41
C PHE A 63 0.33 14.91 3.74
N LEU A 64 1.31 14.19 4.27
CA LEU A 64 1.74 12.89 3.77
C LEU A 64 1.37 11.80 4.76
N CYS A 65 0.58 10.84 4.32
CA CYS A 65 0.27 9.59 5.01
C CYS A 65 1.11 8.48 4.40
N VAL A 66 1.57 7.55 5.22
CA VAL A 66 2.16 6.31 4.74
C VAL A 66 1.35 5.13 5.21
N SER A 67 1.07 4.20 4.30
CA SER A 67 0.26 3.01 4.58
C SER A 67 1.13 1.80 4.81
N VAL A 68 0.89 1.11 5.92
CA VAL A 68 1.53 -0.15 6.30
C VAL A 68 0.50 -1.26 6.40
N GLY A 69 0.86 -2.44 5.88
CA GLY A 69 -0.01 -3.61 5.85
C GLY A 69 0.32 -4.63 6.93
N ILE A 70 -0.55 -5.61 7.04
CA ILE A 70 -0.36 -6.85 7.79
C ILE A 70 -0.05 -8.01 6.84
N LYS A 71 0.29 -9.16 7.37
CA LYS A 71 0.51 -10.37 6.56
C LYS A 71 -0.76 -10.71 5.77
N GLY A 72 -0.58 -10.89 4.47
CA GLY A 72 -1.72 -11.20 3.57
C GLY A 72 -2.50 -9.99 3.08
N ASP A 73 -2.14 -8.77 3.46
CA ASP A 73 -2.74 -7.55 2.92
C ASP A 73 -2.63 -7.55 1.38
N PRO A 74 -3.76 -7.52 0.65
CA PRO A 74 -3.75 -7.53 -0.81
C PRO A 74 -3.08 -6.30 -1.43
N HIS A 75 -3.02 -5.17 -0.71
CA HIS A 75 -2.44 -3.94 -1.21
C HIS A 75 -0.90 -3.95 -1.27
N VAL A 76 -0.26 -4.81 -0.47
CA VAL A 76 1.20 -4.92 -0.44
C VAL A 76 1.74 -6.16 -1.16
N ARG A 77 0.85 -7.04 -1.65
CA ARG A 77 1.26 -8.22 -2.40
C ARG A 77 1.67 -7.87 -3.84
N LYS A 78 2.62 -8.62 -4.37
CA LYS A 78 3.11 -8.50 -5.75
C LYS A 78 2.87 -9.79 -6.52
N ALA A 79 2.44 -9.68 -7.77
CA ALA A 79 2.27 -10.85 -8.64
C ALA A 79 3.62 -11.42 -9.06
N CYS A 80 3.73 -12.75 -8.99
CA CYS A 80 4.84 -13.53 -9.53
C CYS A 80 4.35 -14.40 -10.66
N ILE A 81 5.16 -14.53 -11.71
CA ILE A 81 4.87 -15.40 -12.86
C ILE A 81 5.82 -16.58 -12.84
N ASP A 82 5.25 -17.79 -12.70
CA ASP A 82 5.97 -19.05 -12.80
C ASP A 82 6.30 -19.33 -14.27
N GLY A 83 7.57 -19.30 -14.57
CA GLY A 83 8.04 -19.46 -15.93
C GLY A 83 7.90 -20.83 -16.53
N GLU A 84 7.85 -21.86 -15.71
CA GLU A 84 7.65 -23.24 -16.20
C GLU A 84 6.19 -23.45 -16.63
N LYS A 85 5.25 -22.77 -15.97
CA LYS A 85 3.82 -22.84 -16.29
C LYS A 85 3.38 -21.81 -17.32
N CYS A 86 4.15 -20.74 -17.50
CA CYS A 86 3.77 -19.64 -18.39
C CYS A 86 3.98 -19.98 -19.85
N VAL A 87 2.91 -19.98 -20.63
CA VAL A 87 2.94 -20.23 -22.10
C VAL A 87 3.09 -18.96 -22.92
N GLY A 88 3.20 -17.78 -22.31
CA GLY A 88 3.36 -16.51 -23.01
C GLY A 88 2.13 -16.06 -23.79
N CYS A 89 0.92 -16.31 -23.31
CA CYS A 89 -0.32 -15.96 -24.00
C CYS A 89 -0.71 -14.46 -23.88
N HIS A 90 0.01 -13.67 -23.08
CA HIS A 90 -0.14 -12.23 -22.87
C HIS A 90 -1.47 -11.74 -22.25
N LYS A 91 -2.43 -12.59 -21.93
CA LYS A 91 -3.72 -12.19 -21.32
C LYS A 91 -3.55 -11.38 -20.03
N CYS A 92 -2.55 -11.75 -19.20
CA CYS A 92 -2.24 -11.03 -17.96
C CYS A 92 -1.66 -9.63 -18.20
N GLU A 93 -0.96 -9.44 -19.32
CA GLU A 93 -0.43 -8.14 -19.74
C GLU A 93 -1.56 -7.21 -20.20
N GLU A 94 -2.49 -7.73 -20.99
CA GLU A 94 -3.64 -6.97 -21.52
C GLU A 94 -4.59 -6.49 -20.42
N ILE A 95 -4.85 -7.36 -19.41
CA ILE A 95 -5.80 -7.04 -18.33
C ILE A 95 -5.18 -6.15 -17.23
N CYS A 96 -3.85 -5.99 -17.20
CA CYS A 96 -3.18 -5.27 -16.12
C CYS A 96 -3.47 -3.76 -16.17
N PRO A 97 -4.20 -3.18 -15.19
CA PRO A 97 -4.55 -1.76 -15.21
C PRO A 97 -3.32 -0.85 -15.06
N GLN A 98 -2.29 -1.34 -14.38
CA GLN A 98 -1.04 -0.61 -14.14
C GLN A 98 0.03 -0.89 -15.19
N LYS A 99 -0.28 -1.71 -16.20
CA LYS A 99 0.71 -2.15 -17.19
C LYS A 99 2.00 -2.67 -16.53
N ALA A 100 1.83 -3.32 -15.38
CA ALA A 100 2.92 -3.85 -14.58
C ALA A 100 3.52 -5.13 -15.17
N ILE A 101 2.87 -5.76 -16.13
CA ILE A 101 3.34 -6.97 -16.81
C ILE A 101 3.66 -6.61 -18.26
N LYS A 102 4.91 -6.86 -18.66
CA LYS A 102 5.35 -6.66 -20.04
C LYS A 102 6.22 -7.84 -20.45
N ASN A 103 5.97 -8.39 -21.66
CA ASN A 103 6.77 -9.48 -22.22
C ASN A 103 6.97 -10.64 -21.25
N CYS A 104 5.91 -11.34 -20.88
CA CYS A 104 5.95 -12.45 -19.90
C CYS A 104 7.15 -13.40 -20.07
N LYS A 105 7.62 -13.66 -21.29
CA LYS A 105 8.81 -14.48 -21.56
C LYS A 105 10.11 -13.92 -21.01
N MET A 106 10.24 -12.60 -20.83
CA MET A 106 11.46 -12.00 -20.29
C MET A 106 11.54 -12.03 -18.76
N ILE A 107 10.39 -12.12 -18.09
CA ILE A 107 10.31 -12.16 -16.62
C ILE A 107 10.69 -13.55 -16.09
N VAL A 108 10.45 -14.56 -16.89
CA VAL A 108 10.64 -15.99 -16.60
C VAL A 108 12.11 -16.35 -16.31
N HIS A 109 13.06 -15.63 -16.86
CA HIS A 109 14.48 -15.94 -16.72
C HIS A 109 15.21 -15.21 -15.59
N SER A 110 14.50 -14.41 -14.78
CA SER A 110 15.09 -13.64 -13.69
C SER A 110 14.47 -13.95 -12.33
N GLN A 111 14.23 -15.24 -12.03
CA GLN A 111 14.03 -15.62 -10.64
C GLN A 111 15.39 -15.53 -9.91
N PRO A 112 15.53 -14.71 -8.86
CA PRO A 112 16.63 -14.90 -7.93
C PRO A 112 16.38 -16.25 -7.25
N ALA A 113 17.33 -17.15 -7.34
CA ALA A 113 17.35 -18.34 -6.52
C ALA A 113 17.23 -17.90 -5.05
N LEU A 114 16.34 -18.56 -4.29
CA LEU A 114 16.04 -18.25 -2.88
C LEU A 114 17.23 -18.43 -1.92
N ASN A 115 18.47 -18.56 -2.42
CA ASN A 115 19.66 -18.88 -1.63
C ASN A 115 20.94 -18.16 -2.08
N GLU A 116 20.87 -16.88 -2.45
CA GLU A 116 22.12 -16.12 -2.61
C GLU A 116 22.08 -14.84 -1.77
N THR A 117 23.02 -14.83 -0.81
CA THR A 117 23.43 -13.69 0.01
C THR A 117 23.60 -12.44 -0.85
N ALA A 118 22.95 -11.37 -0.40
CA ALA A 118 22.88 -10.09 -1.04
C ALA A 118 24.24 -9.57 -1.53
N GLU A 119 24.41 -9.51 -2.83
CA GLU A 119 25.19 -8.52 -3.58
C GLU A 119 25.00 -8.75 -5.09
N THR A 120 23.78 -8.62 -5.57
CA THR A 120 23.54 -8.44 -6.99
C THR A 120 22.69 -7.21 -7.21
N THR A 121 23.34 -6.19 -7.73
CA THR A 121 22.77 -4.99 -8.36
C THR A 121 22.01 -5.37 -9.63
N SER A 122 21.03 -6.25 -9.52
CA SER A 122 20.09 -6.51 -10.59
C SER A 122 18.89 -5.61 -10.36
N PRO A 123 18.57 -4.69 -11.29
CA PRO A 123 17.36 -3.89 -11.14
C PRO A 123 16.18 -4.85 -11.07
N ARG A 124 15.46 -4.86 -9.95
CA ARG A 124 14.13 -5.50 -9.88
C ARG A 124 13.38 -5.06 -11.14
N PRO A 125 12.79 -5.97 -11.91
CA PRO A 125 12.12 -5.56 -13.13
C PRO A 125 11.14 -4.45 -12.78
N LEU A 126 11.19 -3.35 -13.51
CA LEU A 126 10.31 -2.15 -13.36
C LEU A 126 8.83 -2.49 -13.09
N LEU A 127 8.45 -3.68 -13.39
CA LEU A 127 7.14 -4.29 -13.28
C LEU A 127 6.67 -4.51 -11.84
N ALA A 128 7.56 -4.91 -10.93
CA ALA A 128 7.18 -5.18 -9.53
C ALA A 128 6.76 -3.90 -8.81
N VAL A 129 7.41 -2.77 -9.09
CA VAL A 129 7.10 -1.47 -8.45
C VAL A 129 5.72 -0.92 -8.84
N ARG A 130 5.20 -1.30 -10.02
CA ARG A 130 3.88 -0.90 -10.50
C ARG A 130 2.76 -1.85 -10.07
N CYS A 131 3.08 -3.04 -9.61
CA CYS A 131 2.08 -4.02 -9.23
C CYS A 131 1.37 -3.59 -7.94
N ILE A 132 0.06 -3.38 -8.03
CA ILE A 132 -0.81 -3.02 -6.90
C ILE A 132 -1.54 -4.23 -6.28
N GLY A 133 -1.16 -5.46 -6.65
CA GLY A 133 -1.73 -6.68 -6.08
C GLY A 133 -3.19 -6.98 -6.43
N CYS A 134 -3.80 -6.28 -7.38
CA CYS A 134 -5.25 -6.33 -7.67
C CYS A 134 -5.81 -7.72 -8.09
N GLY A 135 -4.97 -8.68 -8.46
CA GLY A 135 -5.42 -10.03 -8.80
C GLY A 135 -5.96 -10.26 -10.20
N LYS A 136 -6.21 -9.22 -11.01
CA LYS A 136 -6.80 -9.38 -12.35
C LYS A 136 -6.01 -10.31 -13.26
N CYS A 137 -4.68 -10.29 -13.19
CA CYS A 137 -3.83 -11.18 -13.95
C CYS A 137 -4.01 -12.66 -13.56
N TYR A 138 -4.22 -12.93 -12.28
CA TYR A 138 -4.48 -14.27 -11.76
C TYR A 138 -5.80 -14.84 -12.33
N SER A 139 -6.87 -14.04 -12.34
CA SER A 139 -8.20 -14.50 -12.78
C SER A 139 -8.27 -14.88 -14.25
N VAL A 140 -7.37 -14.36 -15.12
CA VAL A 140 -7.34 -14.69 -16.55
C VAL A 140 -6.31 -15.74 -16.92
N CYS A 141 -5.50 -16.20 -15.96
CA CYS A 141 -4.45 -17.17 -16.22
C CYS A 141 -4.99 -18.61 -16.17
N SER A 142 -5.26 -19.20 -17.34
CA SER A 142 -5.73 -20.58 -17.48
C SER A 142 -4.65 -21.65 -17.17
N HIS A 143 -3.40 -21.23 -16.98
CA HIS A 143 -2.26 -22.13 -16.76
C HIS A 143 -1.78 -22.13 -15.30
N ASN A 144 -2.48 -21.43 -14.39
CA ASN A 144 -2.08 -21.29 -12.99
C ASN A 144 -0.62 -20.85 -12.81
N ALA A 145 -0.13 -20.04 -13.74
CA ALA A 145 1.25 -19.55 -13.74
C ALA A 145 1.44 -18.29 -12.88
N ILE A 146 0.39 -17.76 -12.25
CA ILE A 146 0.46 -16.53 -11.46
C ILE A 146 0.20 -16.85 -9.99
N SER A 147 1.09 -16.40 -9.15
CA SER A 147 1.00 -16.42 -7.70
C SER A 147 1.26 -15.02 -7.14
N PHE A 148 1.12 -14.85 -5.83
CA PHE A 148 1.41 -13.59 -5.15
C PHE A 148 2.41 -13.82 -4.03
N ILE A 149 3.33 -12.89 -3.89
CA ILE A 149 4.20 -12.77 -2.73
C ILE A 149 3.84 -11.48 -1.99
N SER A 150 3.79 -11.56 -0.65
CA SER A 150 3.65 -10.37 0.20
C SER A 150 5.03 -10.00 0.72
N GLU A 151 5.48 -8.79 0.44
CA GLU A 151 6.65 -8.22 1.08
C GLU A 151 6.22 -7.67 2.45
N ASN A 152 6.47 -8.42 3.52
CA ASN A 152 6.31 -7.89 4.87
C ASN A 152 7.44 -6.90 5.12
N LYS A 153 7.09 -5.63 5.28
CA LYS A 153 8.05 -4.60 5.72
C LYS A 153 8.23 -4.71 7.23
N ASP A 154 9.48 -4.68 7.65
CA ASP A 154 9.79 -4.53 9.06
C ASP A 154 9.45 -3.09 9.47
N LEU A 155 8.43 -2.94 10.33
CA LEU A 155 7.99 -1.62 10.78
C LEU A 155 9.05 -0.95 11.67
N GLU A 156 9.85 -1.74 12.39
CA GLU A 156 10.89 -1.23 13.26
C GLU A 156 12.04 -0.60 12.47
N GLU A 157 12.29 -1.10 11.27
CA GLU A 157 13.28 -0.55 10.38
C GLU A 157 12.75 0.66 9.59
N VAL A 158 11.54 0.55 9.06
CA VAL A 158 11.01 1.50 8.07
C VAL A 158 10.40 2.76 8.71
N LEU A 159 9.60 2.61 9.78
CA LEU A 159 8.86 3.74 10.33
C LEU A 159 9.72 4.85 10.92
N PRO A 160 10.82 4.58 11.66
CA PRO A 160 11.69 5.65 12.14
C PRO A 160 12.21 6.55 11.01
N GLN A 161 12.65 5.95 9.89
CA GLN A 161 13.14 6.69 8.73
C GLN A 161 12.04 7.57 8.10
N LEU A 162 10.80 7.08 8.06
CA LEU A 162 9.67 7.82 7.52
C LEU A 162 9.25 8.98 8.43
N ILE A 163 9.29 8.77 9.75
CA ILE A 163 9.02 9.82 10.76
C ILE A 163 10.06 10.93 10.66
N GLU A 164 11.36 10.59 10.54
CA GLU A 164 12.44 11.56 10.32
C GLU A 164 12.24 12.37 9.03
N LYS A 165 11.66 11.75 8.01
CA LYS A 165 11.28 12.46 6.78
C LYS A 165 10.07 13.39 6.96
N GLY A 166 9.45 13.43 8.14
CA GLY A 166 8.34 14.34 8.44
C GLY A 166 7.06 13.97 7.71
N ILE A 167 6.60 12.75 7.88
CA ILE A 167 5.24 12.31 7.53
C ILE A 167 4.25 12.84 8.56
N ASP A 168 2.99 13.02 8.16
CA ASP A 168 1.93 13.62 8.98
C ASP A 168 0.93 12.59 9.51
N CYS A 169 0.91 11.40 8.91
CA CYS A 169 -0.02 10.33 9.26
C CYS A 169 0.59 8.96 8.96
N ILE A 170 0.27 7.97 9.80
CA ILE A 170 0.54 6.56 9.53
C ILE A 170 -0.79 5.82 9.47
N GLU A 171 -1.04 5.10 8.38
CA GLU A 171 -2.22 4.26 8.20
C GLU A 171 -1.86 2.80 8.38
N LEU A 172 -2.61 2.10 9.23
CA LEU A 172 -2.52 0.65 9.35
C LEU A 172 -3.70 0.00 8.62
N HIS A 173 -3.39 -0.89 7.68
CA HIS A 173 -4.39 -1.75 7.04
C HIS A 173 -4.78 -2.88 8.00
N ALA A 174 -5.84 -2.66 8.77
CA ALA A 174 -6.34 -3.58 9.78
C ALA A 174 -7.43 -4.52 9.24
N MET A 175 -7.26 -4.99 7.99
CA MET A 175 -8.28 -5.77 7.27
C MET A 175 -8.19 -7.29 7.48
N GLY A 176 -7.07 -7.80 7.99
CA GLY A 176 -6.86 -9.23 8.20
C GLY A 176 -7.69 -9.80 9.35
N GLU A 177 -7.78 -11.13 9.42
CA GLU A 177 -8.50 -11.84 10.47
C GLU A 177 -7.69 -12.00 11.77
N ASP A 178 -6.36 -11.82 11.69
CA ASP A 178 -5.45 -11.97 12.82
C ASP A 178 -5.40 -10.70 13.68
N ASP A 179 -6.18 -10.71 14.76
CA ASP A 179 -6.21 -9.63 15.73
C ASP A 179 -4.86 -9.44 16.44
N LEU A 180 -4.09 -10.50 16.67
CA LEU A 180 -2.82 -10.41 17.39
C LEU A 180 -1.83 -9.58 16.56
N GLU A 181 -1.66 -9.88 15.29
CA GLU A 181 -0.77 -9.12 14.41
C GLU A 181 -1.23 -7.66 14.27
N VAL A 182 -2.55 -7.43 14.14
CA VAL A 182 -3.10 -6.06 14.05
C VAL A 182 -2.78 -5.26 15.30
N PHE A 183 -3.03 -5.81 16.50
CA PHE A 183 -2.79 -5.10 17.76
C PHE A 183 -1.30 -4.96 18.07
N GLU A 184 -0.46 -5.91 17.71
CA GLU A 184 1.00 -5.80 17.86
C GLU A 184 1.52 -4.61 17.06
N LYS A 185 1.20 -4.55 15.76
CA LYS A 185 1.60 -3.45 14.88
C LYS A 185 1.00 -2.11 15.32
N TRP A 186 -0.28 -2.09 15.70
CA TRP A 186 -0.92 -0.87 16.19
C TRP A 186 -0.28 -0.33 17.45
N ASN A 187 0.03 -1.19 18.41
CA ASN A 187 0.70 -0.81 19.65
C ASN A 187 2.12 -0.29 19.39
N TYR A 188 2.85 -0.93 18.46
CA TYR A 188 4.17 -0.46 18.07
C TYR A 188 4.11 0.95 17.46
N ILE A 189 3.22 1.17 16.49
CA ILE A 189 3.03 2.49 15.86
C ILE A 189 2.69 3.56 16.91
N ASN A 190 1.75 3.26 17.82
CA ASN A 190 1.39 4.18 18.91
C ASN A 190 2.53 4.49 19.86
N LYS A 191 3.49 3.58 20.04
CA LYS A 191 4.66 3.79 20.89
C LYS A 191 5.66 4.77 20.29
N ILE A 192 5.81 4.77 18.96
CA ILE A 192 6.86 5.53 18.29
C ILE A 192 6.36 6.81 17.62
N TYR A 193 5.04 6.99 17.49
CA TYR A 193 4.46 8.12 16.77
C TYR A 193 3.23 8.70 17.48
N ASP A 194 3.34 9.94 17.93
CA ASP A 194 2.29 10.67 18.65
C ASP A 194 1.32 11.43 17.73
N GLY A 195 1.56 11.42 16.42
CA GLY A 195 0.77 12.17 15.44
C GLY A 195 -0.54 11.51 15.05
N MET A 196 -1.09 11.92 13.92
CA MET A 196 -2.31 11.38 13.34
C MET A 196 -2.11 9.93 12.91
N LEU A 197 -3.01 9.04 13.32
CA LEU A 197 -3.06 7.67 12.82
C LEU A 197 -4.33 7.43 12.00
N SER A 198 -4.28 6.48 11.10
CA SER A 198 -5.42 6.04 10.30
C SER A 198 -5.58 4.53 10.43
N ILE A 199 -6.82 4.08 10.56
CA ILE A 199 -7.20 2.67 10.56
C ILE A 199 -7.96 2.43 9.25
N CYS A 200 -7.40 1.66 8.35
CA CYS A 200 -8.07 1.20 7.15
C CYS A 200 -8.79 -0.11 7.45
N THR A 201 -10.10 -0.14 7.26
CA THR A 201 -10.95 -1.32 7.51
C THR A 201 -11.79 -1.61 6.27
N ALA A 202 -12.06 -2.89 5.99
CA ALA A 202 -12.94 -3.30 4.91
C ALA A 202 -13.97 -4.31 5.40
N ARG A 203 -15.19 -4.19 4.88
CA ARG A 203 -16.20 -5.23 4.98
C ARG A 203 -15.75 -6.42 4.12
N GLY A 204 -15.91 -7.61 4.54
CA GLY A 204 -15.61 -8.79 3.72
C GLY A 204 -14.67 -9.80 4.36
N HIS A 205 -13.85 -9.38 5.32
CA HIS A 205 -12.99 -10.29 6.08
C HIS A 205 -13.40 -10.44 7.54
N LEU A 206 -14.23 -9.53 8.06
CA LEU A 206 -14.69 -9.53 9.44
C LEU A 206 -16.21 -9.34 9.48
N SER A 207 -16.88 -9.95 10.48
CA SER A 207 -18.25 -9.55 10.80
C SER A 207 -18.30 -8.11 11.29
N GLU A 208 -19.47 -7.47 11.20
CA GLU A 208 -19.63 -6.08 11.65
C GLU A 208 -19.29 -5.93 13.14
N GLU A 209 -19.69 -6.90 13.96
CA GLU A 209 -19.44 -6.90 15.40
C GLU A 209 -17.94 -6.94 15.70
N LYS A 210 -17.20 -7.85 15.06
CA LYS A 210 -15.75 -7.96 15.23
C LYS A 210 -15.03 -6.71 14.74
N MET A 211 -15.46 -6.13 13.62
CA MET A 211 -14.88 -4.90 13.11
C MET A 211 -15.09 -3.73 14.09
N ILE A 212 -16.31 -3.59 14.63
CA ILE A 212 -16.64 -2.55 15.62
C ILE A 212 -15.82 -2.73 16.90
N GLU A 213 -15.71 -3.96 17.40
CA GLU A 213 -14.93 -4.28 18.60
C GLU A 213 -13.44 -3.95 18.41
N ARG A 214 -12.87 -4.35 17.26
CA ARG A 214 -11.50 -4.03 16.88
C ARG A 214 -11.25 -2.54 16.86
N ILE A 215 -12.07 -1.77 16.12
CA ILE A 215 -11.94 -0.32 16.02
C ILE A 215 -12.03 0.31 17.42
N LYS A 216 -13.03 -0.05 18.23
CA LYS A 216 -13.17 0.46 19.60
C LYS A 216 -11.92 0.20 20.44
N SER A 217 -11.36 -1.01 20.33
CA SER A 217 -10.13 -1.38 21.06
C SER A 217 -8.92 -0.58 20.59
N MET A 218 -8.79 -0.34 19.28
CA MET A 218 -7.69 0.44 18.71
C MET A 218 -7.74 1.91 19.12
N ILE A 219 -8.92 2.51 19.18
CA ILE A 219 -9.08 3.93 19.52
C ILE A 219 -9.13 4.22 21.02
N ALA A 220 -9.38 3.23 21.87
CA ALA A 220 -9.68 3.40 23.29
C ALA A 220 -8.63 4.21 24.09
N LYS A 221 -7.36 4.18 23.67
CA LYS A 221 -6.26 4.90 24.32
C LYS A 221 -5.77 6.09 23.49
N ARG A 222 -6.42 6.38 22.37
CA ARG A 222 -6.05 7.51 21.51
C ARG A 222 -6.68 8.80 22.01
N LYS A 223 -5.96 9.91 21.80
CA LYS A 223 -6.53 11.24 22.04
C LYS A 223 -7.61 11.53 21.00
N ASP A 224 -8.62 12.27 21.42
CA ASP A 224 -9.69 12.70 20.53
C ASP A 224 -9.12 13.41 19.28
N TYR A 225 -9.74 13.15 18.14
CA TYR A 225 -9.37 13.73 16.83
C TYR A 225 -7.99 13.37 16.28
N LEU A 226 -7.24 12.45 16.90
CA LEU A 226 -5.96 11.98 16.39
C LEU A 226 -6.03 10.59 15.71
N THR A 227 -7.24 10.14 15.41
CA THR A 227 -7.43 8.88 14.69
C THR A 227 -8.48 9.04 13.61
N ILE A 228 -8.10 8.68 12.38
CA ILE A 228 -9.00 8.55 11.24
C ILE A 228 -9.45 7.09 11.18
N VAL A 229 -10.73 6.85 10.98
CA VAL A 229 -11.25 5.52 10.63
C VAL A 229 -11.68 5.59 9.17
N GLN A 230 -10.93 4.92 8.29
CA GLN A 230 -11.23 4.83 6.88
C GLN A 230 -12.12 3.60 6.66
N ALA A 231 -13.34 3.83 6.27
CA ALA A 231 -14.28 2.77 5.93
C ALA A 231 -14.16 2.47 4.44
N ASP A 232 -13.34 1.50 4.09
CA ASP A 232 -13.31 0.99 2.73
C ASP A 232 -14.61 0.24 2.45
N GLY A 233 -15.17 0.50 1.29
CA GLY A 233 -16.32 -0.26 0.80
C GLY A 233 -15.89 -1.65 0.33
N TYR A 234 -16.48 -2.12 -0.73
CA TYR A 234 -16.05 -3.33 -1.43
C TYR A 234 -14.62 -3.15 -1.97
N PRO A 235 -13.83 -4.22 -2.13
CA PRO A 235 -12.47 -4.13 -2.65
C PRO A 235 -12.47 -3.46 -4.02
N MET A 236 -11.97 -2.23 -4.08
CA MET A 236 -11.92 -1.46 -5.34
C MET A 236 -10.89 -2.00 -6.33
N SER A 237 -9.94 -2.79 -5.87
CA SER A 237 -8.87 -3.35 -6.69
C SER A 237 -9.09 -4.85 -6.93
N GLY A 238 -9.96 -5.17 -7.90
CA GLY A 238 -10.06 -6.52 -8.45
C GLY A 238 -10.78 -7.56 -7.58
N GLY A 239 -11.57 -7.14 -6.62
CA GLY A 239 -12.61 -7.98 -6.07
C GLY A 239 -13.63 -8.28 -7.18
N LYS A 240 -14.19 -9.49 -7.19
CA LYS A 240 -15.37 -9.74 -8.00
C LYS A 240 -16.47 -8.82 -7.48
N ASP A 241 -16.98 -7.95 -8.35
CA ASP A 241 -18.29 -7.39 -8.16
C ASP A 241 -19.27 -8.57 -8.33
N ASP A 242 -19.84 -9.07 -7.24
CA ASP A 242 -20.96 -9.99 -7.26
C ASP A 242 -22.25 -9.17 -7.31
#